data_12d30bf073b6bc60d3f61dc477993437
#
_entry.id   12d30bf073b6bc60d3f61dc477993437
#
_cell.length_a   1.000
_cell.length_b   1.000
_cell.length_c   1.000
_cell.angle_alpha   90.00
_cell.angle_beta   90.00
_cell.angle_gamma   90.00
#
_symmetry.space_group_name_H-M   'P 1'
#
loop_
_entity.id
_entity.type
_entity.pdbx_description
1 polymer ?
#
loop_
_entity_poly.entity_id
_entity_poly.type
_entity_poly.pdbx_seq_one_letter_code
_entity_poly.pdbx_strand_id
1 'polypeptide(L)'
;MKQFLSVLSICLFANFNQAISQEKPDPHVILISLDGFRYDYVQRFQPENLQEFIAGGVSANSLIPSFPTMTFPNHYTIATGLRPEHHGIVDNSFYDPIKNDIYRINRRDLVIDGSWYGGTPLWVLAEKNGMKTASYFFVGSEADVQGVRPSYYYDYDGKVNNLTRVSKVFEWLQMPDSVRPRMITMYFSDMDDVGHSYGAINDSQLSTRLAQLDRELGALFEGVKSLDQEVNIIVVSDHGMADVPLGNYIALDGITEQISGRVVNSGALAHLYLEDPKDKRKVIEQINENAVGFTVFDPSDKKYYRDLSAYGDRIGDVIVLADLGYYFIENEEYREVIARRMRMDETSVKGTHGYSQEYPEMHGIFYAQGPQLKSGLTIESFDNIHVFPLICKI
;
A
#
# COMPACT_ATOMS: atom_id res chain seq x y z
N MET A 1 -22.99 73.30 -60.71
CA MET A 1 -21.78 72.50 -60.55
C MET A 1 -21.71 72.05 -59.07
N LYS A 2 -22.18 70.85 -58.78
CA LYS A 2 -22.08 70.24 -57.48
C LYS A 2 -21.31 68.92 -57.66
N GLN A 3 -20.12 68.84 -57.01
CA GLN A 3 -19.30 67.64 -56.98
C GLN A 3 -19.89 66.67 -55.95
N PHE A 4 -20.17 65.41 -56.33
CA PHE A 4 -20.46 64.31 -55.41
C PHE A 4 -19.14 63.63 -55.07
N LEU A 5 -18.78 63.68 -53.82
CA LEU A 5 -17.71 62.80 -53.27
C LEU A 5 -18.37 61.49 -52.86
N SER A 6 -17.91 60.41 -53.47
CA SER A 6 -18.27 59.04 -53.11
C SER A 6 -17.26 58.52 -52.05
N VAL A 7 -17.74 58.26 -50.79
CA VAL A 7 -16.95 57.66 -49.74
C VAL A 7 -17.09 56.15 -49.83
N LEU A 8 -15.99 55.46 -50.19
CA LEU A 8 -15.88 54.02 -50.25
C LEU A 8 -15.55 53.51 -48.86
N SER A 9 -16.50 52.91 -48.11
CA SER A 9 -16.29 52.25 -46.86
C SER A 9 -15.69 50.85 -47.08
N ILE A 10 -14.43 50.68 -46.75
CA ILE A 10 -13.75 49.37 -46.72
C ILE A 10 -14.01 48.74 -45.35
N CYS A 11 -14.92 47.75 -45.29
CA CYS A 11 -15.07 46.88 -44.12
C CYS A 11 -13.94 45.87 -44.08
N LEU A 12 -12.94 46.09 -43.23
CA LEU A 12 -11.95 45.08 -42.87
C LEU A 12 -12.60 44.07 -41.91
N PHE A 13 -12.94 42.89 -42.43
CA PHE A 13 -13.24 41.72 -41.61
C PHE A 13 -11.91 41.20 -41.00
N ALA A 14 -11.62 41.58 -39.79
CA ALA A 14 -10.58 40.93 -39.01
C ALA A 14 -11.10 39.54 -38.61
N ASN A 15 -10.63 38.50 -39.30
CA ASN A 15 -10.78 37.12 -38.84
C ASN A 15 -9.96 36.95 -37.55
N PHE A 16 -10.59 37.08 -36.41
CA PHE A 16 -10.07 36.57 -35.15
C PHE A 16 -10.13 35.04 -35.20
N ASN A 17 -9.11 34.40 -35.72
CA ASN A 17 -8.82 33.01 -35.39
C ASN A 17 -8.47 32.99 -33.87
N GLN A 18 -9.48 32.83 -33.03
CA GLN A 18 -9.22 32.29 -31.67
C GLN A 18 -8.67 30.89 -31.88
N ALA A 19 -7.36 30.75 -31.74
CA ALA A 19 -6.75 29.47 -31.50
C ALA A 19 -7.34 29.00 -30.15
N ILE A 20 -8.37 28.15 -30.21
CA ILE A 20 -8.81 27.37 -29.06
C ILE A 20 -7.56 26.54 -28.74
N SER A 21 -6.84 26.93 -27.71
CA SER A 21 -5.87 26.05 -27.07
C SER A 21 -6.68 24.79 -26.73
N GLN A 22 -6.50 23.72 -27.49
CA GLN A 22 -6.94 22.41 -27.03
C GLN A 22 -6.17 22.18 -25.75
N GLU A 23 -6.84 22.30 -24.60
CA GLU A 23 -6.29 21.81 -23.36
C GLU A 23 -5.86 20.36 -23.61
N LYS A 24 -4.58 20.09 -23.40
CA LYS A 24 -4.07 18.72 -23.46
C LYS A 24 -4.95 17.88 -22.54
N PRO A 25 -5.50 16.76 -23.00
CA PRO A 25 -6.32 15.94 -22.12
C PRO A 25 -5.49 15.53 -20.89
N ASP A 26 -6.10 15.57 -19.72
CA ASP A 26 -5.46 15.15 -18.48
C ASP A 26 -4.86 13.74 -18.66
N PRO A 27 -3.62 13.51 -18.21
CA PRO A 27 -2.95 12.22 -18.37
C PRO A 27 -3.67 11.13 -17.57
N HIS A 28 -3.50 9.89 -17.99
CA HIS A 28 -3.90 8.74 -17.19
C HIS A 28 -2.82 8.38 -16.19
N VAL A 29 -3.23 7.89 -15.00
CA VAL A 29 -2.33 7.36 -14.00
C VAL A 29 -2.70 5.91 -13.68
N ILE A 30 -1.73 5.01 -13.76
CA ILE A 30 -1.85 3.63 -13.28
C ILE A 30 -0.94 3.48 -12.06
N LEU A 31 -1.53 3.24 -10.89
CA LEU A 31 -0.81 2.90 -9.68
C LEU A 31 -0.85 1.39 -9.47
N ILE A 32 0.30 0.75 -9.52
CA ILE A 32 0.48 -0.70 -9.33
C ILE A 32 1.13 -0.93 -7.99
N SER A 33 0.51 -1.71 -7.12
CA SER A 33 1.14 -2.19 -5.89
C SER A 33 1.50 -3.66 -6.02
N LEU A 34 2.77 -3.96 -5.72
CA LEU A 34 3.33 -5.30 -5.63
C LEU A 34 3.57 -5.61 -4.15
N ASP A 35 2.63 -6.29 -3.50
CA ASP A 35 2.65 -6.60 -2.08
C ASP A 35 3.92 -7.35 -1.68
N GLY A 36 4.55 -6.95 -0.57
CA GLY A 36 5.73 -7.60 -0.02
C GLY A 36 6.97 -7.57 -0.91
N PHE A 37 6.98 -6.72 -1.95
CA PHE A 37 8.12 -6.63 -2.87
C PHE A 37 9.26 -5.82 -2.24
N ARG A 38 10.21 -6.52 -1.63
CA ARG A 38 11.35 -5.94 -0.92
C ARG A 38 12.26 -5.15 -1.86
N TYR A 39 12.78 -4.03 -1.38
CA TYR A 39 13.54 -3.04 -2.15
C TYR A 39 14.74 -3.61 -2.94
N ASP A 40 15.35 -4.71 -2.46
CA ASP A 40 16.54 -5.31 -3.06
C ASP A 40 16.26 -6.41 -4.11
N TYR A 41 14.98 -6.81 -4.31
CA TYR A 41 14.65 -7.92 -5.21
C TYR A 41 15.04 -7.67 -6.67
N VAL A 42 14.87 -6.44 -7.17
CA VAL A 42 15.30 -6.11 -8.54
C VAL A 42 16.81 -6.25 -8.69
N GLN A 43 17.58 -5.80 -7.71
CA GLN A 43 19.04 -5.95 -7.74
C GLN A 43 19.47 -7.42 -7.63
N ARG A 44 18.79 -8.22 -6.80
CA ARG A 44 19.13 -9.65 -6.58
C ARG A 44 18.80 -10.51 -7.79
N PHE A 45 17.63 -10.32 -8.39
CA PHE A 45 17.07 -11.26 -9.37
C PHE A 45 17.08 -10.77 -10.81
N GLN A 46 17.37 -9.50 -11.04
CA GLN A 46 17.55 -8.87 -12.36
C GLN A 46 16.36 -9.12 -13.32
N PRO A 47 15.07 -8.86 -12.92
CA PRO A 47 13.92 -9.04 -13.79
C PRO A 47 13.98 -8.09 -14.99
N GLU A 48 13.90 -8.61 -16.20
CA GLU A 48 14.25 -7.89 -17.44
C GLU A 48 13.29 -6.72 -17.72
N ASN A 49 11.98 -6.96 -17.63
CA ASN A 49 10.97 -5.95 -17.94
C ASN A 49 10.95 -4.81 -16.91
N LEU A 50 11.11 -5.14 -15.62
CA LEU A 50 11.21 -4.13 -14.56
C LEU A 50 12.50 -3.32 -14.69
N GLN A 51 13.63 -3.93 -15.06
CA GLN A 51 14.88 -3.20 -15.30
C GLN A 51 14.73 -2.23 -16.48
N GLU A 52 14.10 -2.65 -17.60
CA GLU A 52 13.83 -1.75 -18.72
C GLU A 52 12.90 -0.59 -18.31
N PHE A 53 11.85 -0.89 -17.55
CA PHE A 53 10.93 0.12 -17.01
C PHE A 53 11.68 1.14 -16.13
N ILE A 54 12.53 0.67 -15.23
CA ILE A 54 13.34 1.52 -14.33
C ILE A 54 14.30 2.39 -15.14
N ALA A 55 14.98 1.84 -16.12
CA ALA A 55 15.94 2.58 -16.95
C ALA A 55 15.29 3.72 -17.73
N GLY A 56 14.03 3.55 -18.13
CA GLY A 56 13.25 4.56 -18.85
C GLY A 56 12.55 5.59 -17.96
N GLY A 57 12.62 5.47 -16.64
CA GLY A 57 11.84 6.26 -15.71
C GLY A 57 12.60 6.82 -14.51
N VAL A 58 11.89 6.89 -13.39
CA VAL A 58 12.40 7.28 -12.06
C VAL A 58 12.38 6.08 -11.14
N SER A 59 13.45 5.88 -10.38
CA SER A 59 13.51 4.93 -9.27
C SER A 59 13.91 5.61 -7.97
N ALA A 60 13.46 5.09 -6.83
CA ALA A 60 14.03 5.41 -5.53
C ALA A 60 14.94 4.28 -5.03
N ASN A 61 15.91 4.61 -4.18
CA ASN A 61 16.73 3.59 -3.51
C ASN A 61 15.85 2.61 -2.71
N SER A 62 14.80 3.12 -2.05
CA SER A 62 13.70 2.33 -1.48
C SER A 62 12.50 3.23 -1.18
N LEU A 63 11.32 2.63 -1.00
CA LEU A 63 10.14 3.29 -0.46
C LEU A 63 10.00 2.88 1.01
N ILE A 64 10.08 3.87 1.92
CA ILE A 64 10.02 3.64 3.36
C ILE A 64 8.54 3.54 3.78
N PRO A 65 8.09 2.39 4.30
CA PRO A 65 6.71 2.24 4.78
C PRO A 65 6.44 3.04 6.05
N SER A 66 5.18 3.29 6.34
CA SER A 66 4.73 3.78 7.65
C SER A 66 4.70 2.62 8.66
N PHE A 67 4.86 2.93 9.94
CA PHE A 67 4.70 1.95 11.02
C PHE A 67 3.21 1.75 11.37
N PRO A 68 2.79 0.48 11.60
CA PRO A 68 3.51 -0.77 11.39
C PRO A 68 3.62 -1.11 9.90
N THR A 69 4.68 -1.86 9.54
CA THR A 69 4.94 -2.22 8.14
C THR A 69 4.04 -3.37 7.67
N MET A 70 2.74 -3.13 7.75
CA MET A 70 1.65 -4.06 7.44
C MET A 70 0.91 -3.66 6.17
N THR A 71 0.31 -4.63 5.49
CA THR A 71 -0.35 -4.49 4.18
C THR A 71 -1.41 -3.41 4.15
N PHE A 72 -2.47 -3.54 4.97
CA PHE A 72 -3.60 -2.60 4.92
C PHE A 72 -3.22 -1.18 5.33
N PRO A 73 -2.49 -0.97 6.45
CA PRO A 73 -1.98 0.36 6.81
C PRO A 73 -1.21 1.04 5.68
N ASN A 74 -0.27 0.33 5.04
CA ASN A 74 0.63 0.94 4.07
C ASN A 74 0.00 1.17 2.70
N HIS A 75 -0.84 0.27 2.21
CA HIS A 75 -1.63 0.54 1.01
C HIS A 75 -2.54 1.75 1.20
N TYR A 76 -3.19 1.84 2.36
CA TYR A 76 -4.08 2.96 2.62
C TYR A 76 -3.33 4.27 2.91
N THR A 77 -2.11 4.19 3.46
CA THR A 77 -1.17 5.32 3.52
C THR A 77 -0.80 5.82 2.12
N ILE A 78 -0.44 4.94 1.20
CA ILE A 78 -0.14 5.28 -0.21
C ILE A 78 -1.37 5.93 -0.86
N ALA A 79 -2.58 5.42 -0.59
CA ALA A 79 -3.81 5.94 -1.17
C ALA A 79 -4.29 7.28 -0.60
N THR A 80 -3.86 7.67 0.62
CA THR A 80 -4.37 8.86 1.31
C THR A 80 -3.31 9.93 1.62
N GLY A 81 -2.03 9.54 1.61
CA GLY A 81 -0.93 10.39 2.08
C GLY A 81 -0.93 10.62 3.60
N LEU A 82 -1.76 9.87 4.33
CA LEU A 82 -1.87 9.93 5.78
C LEU A 82 -1.16 8.74 6.43
N ARG A 83 -0.66 8.91 7.63
CA ARG A 83 -0.11 7.82 8.43
C ARG A 83 -1.24 6.98 9.07
N PRO A 84 -0.99 5.73 9.49
CA PRO A 84 -2.02 4.85 10.08
C PRO A 84 -2.82 5.47 11.23
N GLU A 85 -2.16 6.19 12.12
CA GLU A 85 -2.80 6.90 13.23
C GLU A 85 -3.74 8.03 12.78
N HIS A 86 -3.63 8.50 11.55
CA HIS A 86 -4.45 9.56 10.97
C HIS A 86 -5.55 9.07 10.03
N HIS A 87 -5.35 7.91 9.37
CA HIS A 87 -6.39 7.35 8.49
C HIS A 87 -7.15 6.19 9.12
N GLY A 88 -6.77 5.74 10.30
CA GLY A 88 -7.53 4.83 11.15
C GLY A 88 -7.39 3.34 10.86
N ILE A 89 -6.74 2.93 9.78
CA ILE A 89 -6.35 1.53 9.54
C ILE A 89 -4.97 1.34 10.16
N VAL A 90 -4.95 1.12 11.47
CA VAL A 90 -3.72 1.16 12.28
C VAL A 90 -2.91 -0.14 12.23
N ASP A 91 -3.55 -1.23 11.81
CA ASP A 91 -2.94 -2.56 11.62
C ASP A 91 -3.84 -3.42 10.70
N ASN A 92 -3.39 -4.62 10.34
CA ASN A 92 -4.20 -5.65 9.70
C ASN A 92 -5.26 -6.24 10.67
N SER A 93 -5.01 -6.14 11.98
CA SER A 93 -5.95 -6.53 13.05
C SER A 93 -5.82 -5.56 14.23
N PHE A 94 -6.91 -4.91 14.62
CA PHE A 94 -6.95 -3.98 15.76
C PHE A 94 -8.35 -3.88 16.36
N TYR A 95 -8.45 -3.49 17.63
CA TYR A 95 -9.73 -3.24 18.29
C TYR A 95 -10.08 -1.75 18.18
N ASP A 96 -11.35 -1.47 17.88
CA ASP A 96 -11.92 -0.12 17.95
C ASP A 96 -12.83 -0.04 19.17
N PRO A 97 -12.49 0.73 20.21
CA PRO A 97 -13.31 0.84 21.42
C PRO A 97 -14.64 1.55 21.19
N ILE A 98 -14.74 2.43 20.19
CA ILE A 98 -15.98 3.15 19.86
C ILE A 98 -16.96 2.19 19.17
N LYS A 99 -16.48 1.39 18.23
CA LYS A 99 -17.29 0.36 17.55
C LYS A 99 -17.49 -0.89 18.41
N ASN A 100 -16.66 -1.08 19.44
CA ASN A 100 -16.57 -2.28 20.27
C ASN A 100 -16.44 -3.56 19.44
N ASP A 101 -15.62 -3.50 18.38
CA ASP A 101 -15.38 -4.63 17.47
C ASP A 101 -13.89 -4.69 17.08
N ILE A 102 -13.44 -5.85 16.62
CA ILE A 102 -12.07 -6.07 16.15
C ILE A 102 -12.09 -6.08 14.62
N TYR A 103 -11.45 -5.05 14.03
CA TYR A 103 -11.13 -5.06 12.61
C TYR A 103 -10.15 -6.20 12.30
N ARG A 104 -10.39 -6.91 11.21
CA ARG A 104 -9.48 -7.93 10.67
C ARG A 104 -9.61 -7.96 9.16
N ILE A 105 -8.51 -8.08 8.45
CA ILE A 105 -8.50 -8.12 6.98
C ILE A 105 -9.23 -9.33 6.40
N ASN A 106 -9.41 -10.40 7.17
CA ASN A 106 -10.20 -11.58 6.77
C ASN A 106 -11.72 -11.45 7.07
N ARG A 107 -12.15 -10.36 7.73
CA ARG A 107 -13.55 -10.01 7.97
C ARG A 107 -14.05 -9.15 6.82
N ARG A 108 -14.58 -9.82 5.79
CA ARG A 108 -15.04 -9.15 4.57
C ARG A 108 -16.06 -8.05 4.84
N ASP A 109 -16.95 -8.28 5.78
CA ASP A 109 -17.97 -7.32 6.23
C ASP A 109 -17.37 -6.01 6.76
N LEU A 110 -16.20 -6.06 7.40
CA LEU A 110 -15.50 -4.88 7.91
C LEU A 110 -14.64 -4.21 6.84
N VAL A 111 -14.03 -5.02 5.97
CA VAL A 111 -13.16 -4.50 4.88
C VAL A 111 -13.93 -3.63 3.90
N ILE A 112 -15.20 -3.95 3.63
CA ILE A 112 -16.04 -3.17 2.70
C ILE A 112 -16.82 -2.02 3.36
N ASP A 113 -16.77 -1.89 4.69
CA ASP A 113 -17.42 -0.82 5.44
C ASP A 113 -16.54 0.43 5.51
N GLY A 114 -16.91 1.46 4.73
CA GLY A 114 -16.18 2.71 4.65
C GLY A 114 -16.04 3.47 5.99
N SER A 115 -16.85 3.12 7.00
CA SER A 115 -16.80 3.76 8.32
C SER A 115 -15.54 3.41 9.14
N TRP A 116 -14.77 2.40 8.72
CA TRP A 116 -13.47 2.07 9.31
C TRP A 116 -12.34 2.96 8.80
N TYR A 117 -12.51 3.58 7.63
CA TYR A 117 -11.49 4.24 6.85
C TYR A 117 -11.61 5.77 6.98
N GLY A 118 -10.60 6.41 7.56
CA GLY A 118 -10.48 7.86 7.61
C GLY A 118 -9.75 8.44 6.39
N GLY A 119 -9.67 9.75 6.32
CA GLY A 119 -9.04 10.44 5.20
C GLY A 119 -9.83 10.36 3.90
N THR A 120 -9.20 10.78 2.80
CA THR A 120 -9.80 10.77 1.47
C THR A 120 -8.83 10.07 0.51
N PRO A 121 -9.09 8.81 0.12
CA PRO A 121 -8.19 8.12 -0.79
C PRO A 121 -8.28 8.66 -2.22
N LEU A 122 -7.24 8.44 -3.01
CA LEU A 122 -7.06 8.95 -4.37
C LEU A 122 -8.31 8.79 -5.24
N TRP A 123 -8.93 7.61 -5.24
CA TRP A 123 -10.14 7.36 -6.03
C TRP A 123 -11.34 8.18 -5.58
N VAL A 124 -11.51 8.36 -4.26
CA VAL A 124 -12.59 9.21 -3.72
C VAL A 124 -12.35 10.66 -4.09
N LEU A 125 -11.11 11.14 -3.99
CA LEU A 125 -10.73 12.49 -4.37
C LEU A 125 -11.01 12.72 -5.86
N ALA A 126 -10.58 11.82 -6.74
CA ALA A 126 -10.78 11.90 -8.19
C ALA A 126 -12.28 11.87 -8.56
N GLU A 127 -13.05 10.90 -8.03
CA GLU A 127 -14.50 10.79 -8.32
C GLU A 127 -15.28 12.03 -7.86
N LYS A 128 -14.95 12.59 -6.69
CA LYS A 128 -15.57 13.84 -6.20
C LYS A 128 -15.24 15.05 -7.08
N ASN A 129 -14.15 15.00 -7.83
CA ASN A 129 -13.77 16.02 -8.82
C ASN A 129 -14.21 15.67 -10.25
N GLY A 130 -15.10 14.70 -10.43
CA GLY A 130 -15.70 14.35 -11.72
C GLY A 130 -14.84 13.44 -12.59
N MET A 131 -13.71 12.95 -12.12
CA MET A 131 -12.88 11.98 -12.83
C MET A 131 -13.39 10.56 -12.56
N LYS A 132 -13.48 9.72 -13.59
CA LYS A 132 -13.74 8.29 -13.43
C LYS A 132 -12.48 7.57 -12.96
N THR A 133 -12.66 6.65 -12.02
CA THR A 133 -11.57 5.82 -11.51
C THR A 133 -11.88 4.33 -11.65
N ALA A 134 -10.84 3.52 -11.71
CA ALA A 134 -10.96 2.07 -11.73
C ALA A 134 -10.01 1.44 -10.69
N SER A 135 -10.42 0.33 -10.10
CA SER A 135 -9.57 -0.43 -9.16
C SER A 135 -9.68 -1.92 -9.41
N TYR A 136 -8.52 -2.55 -9.52
CA TYR A 136 -8.41 -4.01 -9.52
C TYR A 136 -7.74 -4.45 -8.22
N PHE A 137 -8.56 -4.68 -7.18
CA PHE A 137 -8.18 -5.22 -5.87
C PHE A 137 -7.31 -4.32 -4.97
N PHE A 138 -7.12 -3.05 -5.28
CA PHE A 138 -6.34 -2.19 -4.39
C PHE A 138 -7.01 -2.05 -3.03
N VAL A 139 -6.22 -2.18 -1.96
CA VAL A 139 -6.72 -2.18 -0.57
C VAL A 139 -7.54 -0.92 -0.27
N GLY A 140 -8.73 -1.11 0.30
CA GLY A 140 -9.67 -0.04 0.64
C GLY A 140 -10.55 0.44 -0.51
N SER A 141 -10.31 0.02 -1.78
CA SER A 141 -11.12 0.46 -2.91
C SER A 141 -12.51 -0.16 -2.98
N GLU A 142 -12.74 -1.25 -2.24
CA GLU A 142 -14.03 -1.91 -2.13
C GLU A 142 -14.93 -1.27 -1.07
N ALA A 143 -14.34 -0.49 -0.14
CA ALA A 143 -15.05 0.23 0.89
C ALA A 143 -15.68 1.52 0.35
N ASP A 144 -16.88 1.84 0.80
CA ASP A 144 -17.59 3.07 0.44
C ASP A 144 -17.13 4.27 1.27
N VAL A 145 -15.85 4.54 1.23
CA VAL A 145 -15.24 5.62 1.98
C VAL A 145 -15.91 6.95 1.64
N GLN A 146 -16.47 7.63 2.62
CA GLN A 146 -17.27 8.85 2.44
C GLN A 146 -18.45 8.66 1.46
N GLY A 147 -18.99 7.44 1.36
CA GLY A 147 -20.07 7.08 0.46
C GLY A 147 -19.66 6.95 -1.02
N VAL A 148 -18.37 6.87 -1.33
CA VAL A 148 -17.84 6.84 -2.71
C VAL A 148 -16.92 5.64 -2.90
N ARG A 149 -17.11 4.92 -4.02
CA ARG A 149 -16.21 3.88 -4.54
C ARG A 149 -15.68 4.29 -5.91
N PRO A 150 -14.64 3.64 -6.41
CA PRO A 150 -14.27 3.77 -7.82
C PRO A 150 -15.47 3.47 -8.74
N SER A 151 -15.58 4.18 -9.86
CA SER A 151 -16.63 3.92 -10.88
C SER A 151 -16.60 2.48 -11.39
N TYR A 152 -15.40 1.89 -11.45
CA TYR A 152 -15.17 0.49 -11.83
C TYR A 152 -14.29 -0.17 -10.76
N TYR A 153 -14.77 -1.23 -10.14
CA TYR A 153 -13.97 -1.99 -9.16
C TYR A 153 -14.39 -3.45 -9.14
N TYR A 154 -13.55 -4.28 -8.57
CA TYR A 154 -13.81 -5.69 -8.32
C TYR A 154 -13.61 -5.99 -6.85
N ASP A 155 -14.48 -6.82 -6.32
CA ASP A 155 -14.28 -7.45 -5.02
C ASP A 155 -13.07 -8.38 -5.07
N TYR A 156 -12.24 -8.37 -4.03
CA TYR A 156 -11.01 -9.15 -4.00
C TYR A 156 -11.28 -10.64 -4.16
N ASP A 157 -10.63 -11.23 -5.15
CA ASP A 157 -10.53 -12.67 -5.37
C ASP A 157 -9.10 -13.03 -5.78
N GLY A 158 -8.33 -13.59 -4.84
CA GLY A 158 -6.94 -14.00 -5.06
C GLY A 158 -6.76 -15.11 -6.10
N LYS A 159 -7.84 -15.75 -6.57
CA LYS A 159 -7.79 -16.78 -7.62
C LYS A 159 -7.74 -16.20 -9.03
N VAL A 160 -8.05 -14.93 -9.20
CA VAL A 160 -7.98 -14.26 -10.51
C VAL A 160 -6.52 -14.09 -10.90
N ASN A 161 -6.13 -14.67 -12.05
CA ASN A 161 -4.76 -14.56 -12.53
C ASN A 161 -4.39 -13.14 -12.95
N ASN A 162 -3.11 -12.81 -12.93
CA ASN A 162 -2.59 -11.48 -13.18
C ASN A 162 -2.84 -10.99 -14.61
N LEU A 163 -2.77 -11.87 -15.62
CA LEU A 163 -3.05 -11.49 -17.01
C LEU A 163 -4.51 -11.06 -17.22
N THR A 164 -5.45 -11.63 -16.46
CA THR A 164 -6.84 -11.16 -16.47
C THR A 164 -6.94 -9.73 -15.91
N ARG A 165 -6.20 -9.42 -14.84
CA ARG A 165 -6.13 -8.06 -14.27
C ARG A 165 -5.52 -7.09 -15.30
N VAL A 166 -4.41 -7.49 -15.92
CA VAL A 166 -3.74 -6.69 -16.98
C VAL A 166 -4.67 -6.45 -18.18
N SER A 167 -5.34 -7.49 -18.68
CA SER A 167 -6.28 -7.36 -19.80
C SER A 167 -7.41 -6.38 -19.51
N LYS A 168 -7.90 -6.35 -18.28
CA LYS A 168 -8.96 -5.42 -17.85
C LYS A 168 -8.50 -3.96 -17.87
N VAL A 169 -7.24 -3.68 -17.57
CA VAL A 169 -6.69 -2.32 -17.69
C VAL A 169 -6.76 -1.83 -19.13
N PHE A 170 -6.43 -2.68 -20.11
CA PHE A 170 -6.56 -2.31 -21.52
C PHE A 170 -8.01 -2.08 -21.93
N GLU A 171 -8.94 -2.92 -21.45
CA GLU A 171 -10.36 -2.67 -21.69
C GLU A 171 -10.79 -1.29 -21.15
N TRP A 172 -10.37 -0.92 -19.96
CA TRP A 172 -10.68 0.38 -19.38
C TRP A 172 -10.05 1.54 -20.16
N LEU A 173 -8.78 1.43 -20.54
CA LEU A 173 -8.09 2.47 -21.32
C LEU A 173 -8.65 2.65 -22.74
N GLN A 174 -9.30 1.63 -23.31
CA GLN A 174 -9.94 1.69 -24.61
C GLN A 174 -11.41 2.14 -24.58
N MET A 175 -11.98 2.41 -23.41
CA MET A 175 -13.33 2.95 -23.29
C MET A 175 -13.45 4.33 -23.98
N PRO A 176 -14.68 4.74 -24.37
CA PRO A 176 -14.92 6.11 -24.81
C PRO A 176 -14.48 7.14 -23.74
N ASP A 177 -13.94 8.26 -24.18
CA ASP A 177 -13.31 9.26 -23.29
C ASP A 177 -14.23 9.75 -22.15
N SER A 178 -15.53 9.87 -22.42
CA SER A 178 -16.53 10.30 -21.43
C SER A 178 -16.73 9.36 -20.23
N VAL A 179 -16.29 8.11 -20.35
CA VAL A 179 -16.43 7.08 -19.31
C VAL A 179 -15.11 6.38 -18.96
N ARG A 180 -14.04 6.71 -19.68
CA ARG A 180 -12.71 6.13 -19.46
C ARG A 180 -12.15 6.57 -18.11
N PRO A 181 -11.68 5.64 -17.26
CA PRO A 181 -11.03 6.02 -15.99
C PRO A 181 -9.72 6.74 -16.26
N ARG A 182 -9.52 7.88 -15.57
CA ARG A 182 -8.27 8.64 -15.60
C ARG A 182 -7.26 8.13 -14.59
N MET A 183 -7.74 7.48 -13.53
CA MET A 183 -6.91 6.83 -12.53
C MET A 183 -7.29 5.37 -12.40
N ILE A 184 -6.30 4.51 -12.46
CA ILE A 184 -6.44 3.05 -12.30
C ILE A 184 -5.52 2.59 -11.19
N THR A 185 -6.01 1.79 -10.26
CA THR A 185 -5.20 1.15 -9.23
C THR A 185 -5.22 -0.35 -9.42
N MET A 186 -4.07 -1.00 -9.21
CA MET A 186 -3.90 -2.45 -9.33
C MET A 186 -3.13 -2.99 -8.12
N TYR A 187 -3.42 -4.24 -7.77
CA TYR A 187 -2.76 -4.95 -6.68
C TYR A 187 -2.36 -6.36 -7.10
N PHE A 188 -1.17 -6.78 -6.68
CA PHE A 188 -0.60 -8.11 -6.90
C PHE A 188 0.02 -8.62 -5.60
N SER A 189 -0.38 -9.82 -5.12
CA SER A 189 0.09 -10.42 -3.87
C SER A 189 1.30 -11.35 -4.04
N ASP A 190 1.81 -11.49 -5.23
CA ASP A 190 2.73 -12.55 -5.66
C ASP A 190 3.98 -12.68 -4.79
N MET A 191 4.63 -11.57 -4.47
CA MET A 191 5.89 -11.59 -3.73
C MET A 191 5.67 -11.75 -2.23
N ASP A 192 4.55 -11.25 -1.70
CA ASP A 192 4.12 -11.46 -0.33
C ASP A 192 3.78 -12.94 -0.08
N ASP A 193 2.95 -13.54 -0.94
CA ASP A 193 2.55 -14.95 -0.84
C ASP A 193 3.76 -15.90 -0.82
N VAL A 194 4.73 -15.68 -1.72
CA VAL A 194 5.94 -16.50 -1.78
C VAL A 194 6.88 -16.23 -0.63
N GLY A 195 7.00 -14.96 -0.20
CA GLY A 195 7.77 -14.54 0.96
C GLY A 195 7.27 -15.22 2.23
N HIS A 196 5.98 -15.12 2.52
CA HIS A 196 5.35 -15.81 3.65
C HIS A 196 5.54 -17.33 3.61
N SER A 197 5.49 -17.93 2.42
CA SER A 197 5.59 -19.39 2.27
C SER A 197 7.00 -19.94 2.42
N TYR A 198 8.01 -19.20 1.95
CA TYR A 198 9.38 -19.72 1.78
C TYR A 198 10.48 -18.87 2.39
N GLY A 199 10.13 -17.72 2.99
CA GLY A 199 11.09 -16.75 3.52
C GLY A 199 11.59 -15.75 2.47
N ALA A 200 12.20 -14.68 2.97
CA ALA A 200 12.70 -13.56 2.16
C ALA A 200 14.07 -13.81 1.51
N ILE A 201 14.76 -14.90 1.89
CA ILE A 201 16.07 -15.28 1.35
C ILE A 201 16.05 -16.56 0.50
N ASN A 202 14.88 -17.14 0.24
CA ASN A 202 14.76 -18.32 -0.63
C ASN A 202 14.83 -17.92 -2.11
N ASP A 203 16.05 -17.72 -2.63
CA ASP A 203 16.28 -17.22 -3.99
C ASP A 203 15.59 -18.05 -5.09
N SER A 204 15.49 -19.35 -4.92
CA SER A 204 14.87 -20.23 -5.93
C SER A 204 13.38 -19.97 -6.09
N GLN A 205 12.64 -19.86 -4.98
CA GLN A 205 11.19 -19.64 -5.01
C GLN A 205 10.86 -18.19 -5.39
N LEU A 206 11.58 -17.23 -4.80
CA LEU A 206 11.42 -15.81 -5.07
C LEU A 206 11.72 -15.48 -6.53
N SER A 207 12.85 -15.93 -7.08
CA SER A 207 13.23 -15.66 -8.48
C SER A 207 12.25 -16.28 -9.47
N THR A 208 11.74 -17.49 -9.18
CA THR A 208 10.75 -18.18 -10.03
C THR A 208 9.45 -17.37 -10.09
N ARG A 209 8.95 -16.91 -8.92
CA ARG A 209 7.71 -16.13 -8.87
C ARG A 209 7.90 -14.74 -9.48
N LEU A 210 9.00 -14.08 -9.18
CA LEU A 210 9.33 -12.79 -9.75
C LEU A 210 9.46 -12.84 -11.28
N ALA A 211 10.11 -13.87 -11.83
CA ALA A 211 10.21 -14.02 -13.28
C ALA A 211 8.83 -14.20 -13.97
N GLN A 212 7.85 -14.79 -13.29
CA GLN A 212 6.48 -14.84 -13.80
C GLN A 212 5.80 -13.46 -13.72
N LEU A 213 5.86 -12.81 -12.57
CA LEU A 213 5.28 -11.47 -12.35
C LEU A 213 5.89 -10.45 -13.31
N ASP A 214 7.21 -10.52 -13.54
CA ASP A 214 7.92 -9.63 -14.47
C ASP A 214 7.41 -9.75 -15.91
N ARG A 215 7.12 -10.96 -16.40
CA ARG A 215 6.50 -11.14 -17.73
C ARG A 215 5.07 -10.56 -17.79
N GLU A 216 4.30 -10.70 -16.71
CA GLU A 216 2.94 -10.18 -16.62
C GLU A 216 2.93 -8.64 -16.59
N LEU A 217 3.88 -8.04 -15.87
CA LEU A 217 4.10 -6.58 -15.87
C LEU A 217 4.64 -6.09 -17.21
N GLY A 218 5.56 -6.83 -17.83
CA GLY A 218 6.07 -6.52 -19.18
C GLY A 218 4.96 -6.44 -20.20
N ALA A 219 3.99 -7.36 -20.16
CA ALA A 219 2.82 -7.30 -21.02
C ALA A 219 1.98 -6.02 -20.79
N LEU A 220 1.88 -5.57 -19.54
CA LEU A 220 1.20 -4.30 -19.22
C LEU A 220 1.98 -3.10 -19.77
N PHE A 221 3.28 -3.03 -19.51
CA PHE A 221 4.15 -1.92 -19.92
C PHE A 221 4.16 -1.74 -21.45
N GLU A 222 4.38 -2.83 -22.17
CA GLU A 222 4.39 -2.81 -23.64
C GLU A 222 3.00 -2.50 -24.23
N GLY A 223 1.95 -3.07 -23.64
CA GLY A 223 0.60 -2.77 -24.07
C GLY A 223 0.24 -1.31 -23.90
N VAL A 224 0.62 -0.69 -22.78
CA VAL A 224 0.39 0.75 -22.55
C VAL A 224 1.18 1.61 -23.53
N LYS A 225 2.45 1.28 -23.82
CA LYS A 225 3.26 2.00 -24.83
C LYS A 225 2.62 1.98 -26.23
N SER A 226 1.80 0.96 -26.54
CA SER A 226 1.13 0.82 -27.84
C SER A 226 -0.16 1.65 -27.97
N LEU A 227 -0.61 2.31 -26.90
CA LEU A 227 -1.81 3.15 -26.90
C LEU A 227 -1.48 4.60 -27.25
N ASP A 228 -2.48 5.31 -27.82
CA ASP A 228 -2.35 6.75 -28.13
C ASP A 228 -2.50 7.66 -26.88
N GLN A 229 -2.87 7.09 -25.72
CA GLN A 229 -3.08 7.83 -24.48
C GLN A 229 -1.75 8.15 -23.79
N GLU A 230 -1.66 9.35 -23.21
CA GLU A 230 -0.60 9.70 -22.27
C GLU A 230 -0.85 9.00 -20.91
N VAL A 231 -0.04 8.01 -20.58
CA VAL A 231 -0.20 7.21 -19.36
C VAL A 231 1.07 7.29 -18.51
N ASN A 232 0.92 7.65 -17.25
CA ASN A 232 1.96 7.51 -16.24
C ASN A 232 1.72 6.23 -15.45
N ILE A 233 2.75 5.42 -15.32
CA ILE A 233 2.73 4.19 -14.53
C ILE A 233 3.61 4.40 -13.31
N ILE A 234 3.06 4.11 -12.13
CA ILE A 234 3.77 4.15 -10.85
C ILE A 234 3.67 2.76 -10.24
N VAL A 235 4.82 2.15 -9.94
CA VAL A 235 4.93 0.83 -9.31
C VAL A 235 5.49 1.02 -7.92
N VAL A 236 4.76 0.55 -6.91
CA VAL A 236 5.14 0.64 -5.51
C VAL A 236 5.05 -0.73 -4.83
N SER A 237 5.61 -0.84 -3.65
CA SER A 237 5.27 -1.87 -2.67
C SER A 237 4.94 -1.20 -1.35
N ASP A 238 4.07 -1.82 -0.62
CA ASP A 238 3.60 -1.37 0.69
C ASP A 238 4.61 -1.65 1.80
N HIS A 239 5.33 -2.77 1.73
CA HIS A 239 6.41 -3.18 2.62
C HIS A 239 7.36 -4.18 1.94
N GLY A 240 8.40 -4.57 2.68
CA GLY A 240 9.29 -5.68 2.34
C GLY A 240 8.93 -6.97 3.09
N MET A 241 9.96 -7.80 3.38
CA MET A 241 9.79 -9.12 3.99
C MET A 241 11.06 -9.50 4.77
N ALA A 242 10.90 -10.14 5.93
CA ALA A 242 12.01 -10.67 6.72
C ALA A 242 11.78 -12.14 7.10
N ASP A 243 12.86 -12.87 7.32
CA ASP A 243 12.82 -14.27 7.71
C ASP A 243 12.56 -14.45 9.20
N VAL A 244 11.74 -15.43 9.53
CA VAL A 244 11.46 -15.86 10.90
C VAL A 244 11.64 -17.37 11.02
N PRO A 245 12.70 -17.84 11.69
CA PRO A 245 12.84 -19.23 12.08
C PRO A 245 11.74 -19.64 13.07
N LEU A 246 11.27 -20.87 13.01
CA LEU A 246 10.25 -21.39 13.92
C LEU A 246 10.67 -21.26 15.40
N GLY A 247 11.98 -21.41 15.69
CA GLY A 247 12.53 -21.25 17.02
C GLY A 247 12.38 -19.84 17.63
N ASN A 248 12.12 -18.82 16.77
CA ASN A 248 11.92 -17.42 17.18
C ASN A 248 10.45 -17.04 17.36
N TYR A 249 9.54 -18.01 17.38
CA TYR A 249 8.14 -17.74 17.69
C TYR A 249 7.97 -17.58 19.20
N ILE A 250 7.29 -16.52 19.62
CA ILE A 250 7.09 -16.13 21.02
C ILE A 250 5.62 -16.28 21.38
N ALA A 251 5.32 -17.05 22.41
CA ALA A 251 3.97 -17.22 22.91
C ALA A 251 3.52 -16.01 23.74
N LEU A 252 2.45 -15.34 23.31
CA LEU A 252 1.92 -14.14 23.96
C LEU A 252 1.23 -14.41 25.29
N ASP A 253 0.62 -15.57 25.49
CA ASP A 253 -0.04 -15.92 26.75
C ASP A 253 0.93 -15.81 27.94
N GLY A 254 2.16 -16.29 27.81
CA GLY A 254 3.20 -16.16 28.83
C GLY A 254 3.60 -14.71 29.17
N ILE A 255 3.33 -13.77 28.25
CA ILE A 255 3.63 -12.33 28.42
C ILE A 255 2.42 -11.59 29.00
N THR A 256 1.20 -11.98 28.59
CA THR A 256 -0.03 -11.21 28.81
C THR A 256 -1.00 -11.82 29.81
N GLU A 257 -0.71 -13.02 30.35
CA GLU A 257 -1.62 -13.77 31.26
C GLU A 257 -2.06 -12.96 32.50
N GLN A 258 -1.21 -12.04 32.97
CA GLN A 258 -1.49 -11.23 34.17
C GLN A 258 -2.04 -9.84 33.83
N ILE A 259 -2.33 -9.55 32.57
CA ILE A 259 -2.77 -8.23 32.12
C ILE A 259 -4.29 -8.21 32.01
N SER A 260 -4.93 -7.33 32.81
CA SER A 260 -6.36 -7.07 32.65
C SER A 260 -6.62 -6.19 31.43
N GLY A 261 -7.29 -6.75 30.44
CA GLY A 261 -7.59 -6.03 29.21
C GLY A 261 -7.73 -6.93 27.99
N ARG A 262 -7.60 -6.35 26.82
CA ARG A 262 -7.69 -7.05 25.55
C ARG A 262 -6.32 -7.04 24.86
N VAL A 263 -5.96 -8.16 24.29
CA VAL A 263 -4.77 -8.31 23.45
C VAL A 263 -5.22 -8.62 22.04
N VAL A 264 -4.69 -7.89 21.05
CA VAL A 264 -4.89 -8.18 19.63
C VAL A 264 -3.53 -8.43 19.01
N ASN A 265 -3.29 -9.69 18.62
CA ASN A 265 -2.06 -10.15 17.99
C ASN A 265 -2.11 -9.95 16.48
N SER A 266 -1.07 -9.35 15.91
CA SER A 266 -0.82 -9.19 14.47
C SER A 266 0.49 -9.84 14.01
N GLY A 267 1.08 -10.71 14.84
CA GLY A 267 2.28 -11.44 14.50
C GLY A 267 3.58 -10.70 14.81
N ALA A 268 3.99 -9.68 14.06
CA ALA A 268 5.16 -8.88 14.39
C ALA A 268 4.92 -7.89 15.54
N LEU A 269 3.65 -7.58 15.83
CA LEU A 269 3.30 -6.76 16.98
C LEU A 269 1.99 -7.22 17.62
N ALA A 270 1.78 -6.80 18.89
CA ALA A 270 0.53 -6.98 19.62
C ALA A 270 0.10 -5.66 20.26
N HIS A 271 -1.20 -5.38 20.14
CA HIS A 271 -1.85 -4.23 20.74
C HIS A 271 -2.50 -4.62 22.06
N LEU A 272 -2.18 -3.91 23.14
CA LEU A 272 -2.77 -4.10 24.46
C LEU A 272 -3.71 -2.94 24.78
N TYR A 273 -4.97 -3.26 25.06
CA TYR A 273 -6.01 -2.32 25.48
C TYR A 273 -6.35 -2.63 26.93
N LEU A 274 -5.90 -1.79 27.85
CA LEU A 274 -5.98 -2.03 29.29
C LEU A 274 -7.39 -1.71 29.81
N GLU A 275 -7.85 -2.44 30.83
CA GLU A 275 -9.08 -2.11 31.54
C GLU A 275 -8.96 -0.77 32.29
N ASP A 276 -7.83 -0.51 32.93
CA ASP A 276 -7.48 0.81 33.48
C ASP A 276 -6.19 1.33 32.82
N PRO A 277 -6.28 2.39 31.98
CA PRO A 277 -5.11 3.00 31.35
C PRO A 277 -4.04 3.51 32.34
N LYS A 278 -4.38 3.70 33.63
CA LYS A 278 -3.40 4.07 34.65
C LYS A 278 -2.37 2.99 34.94
N ASP A 279 -2.69 1.75 34.64
CA ASP A 279 -1.78 0.61 34.82
C ASP A 279 -0.69 0.53 33.74
N LYS A 280 -0.78 1.35 32.68
CA LYS A 280 0.12 1.33 31.52
C LYS A 280 1.61 1.21 31.91
N ARG A 281 2.09 2.10 32.76
CA ARG A 281 3.49 2.11 33.17
C ARG A 281 3.89 0.82 33.88
N LYS A 282 3.06 0.34 34.77
CA LYS A 282 3.28 -0.93 35.51
C LYS A 282 3.33 -2.11 34.56
N VAL A 283 2.41 -2.16 33.59
CA VAL A 283 2.35 -3.21 32.56
C VAL A 283 3.61 -3.20 31.69
N ILE A 284 4.07 -2.04 31.24
CA ILE A 284 5.30 -1.91 30.47
C ILE A 284 6.52 -2.38 31.27
N GLU A 285 6.65 -1.97 32.55
CA GLU A 285 7.73 -2.39 33.43
C GLU A 285 7.70 -3.91 33.62
N GLN A 286 6.53 -4.48 33.92
CA GLN A 286 6.34 -5.93 34.17
C GLN A 286 6.70 -6.77 32.93
N ILE A 287 6.27 -6.37 31.73
CA ILE A 287 6.58 -7.12 30.50
C ILE A 287 8.07 -7.00 30.17
N ASN A 288 8.68 -5.83 30.35
CA ASN A 288 10.09 -5.59 30.06
C ASN A 288 11.05 -6.37 30.95
N GLU A 289 10.67 -6.77 32.17
CA GLU A 289 11.52 -7.55 33.07
C GLU A 289 12.02 -8.86 32.43
N ASN A 290 11.23 -9.45 31.53
CA ASN A 290 11.54 -10.73 30.89
C ASN A 290 11.54 -10.64 29.35
N ALA A 291 11.68 -9.44 28.79
CA ALA A 291 11.61 -9.24 27.33
C ALA A 291 12.84 -9.85 26.65
N VAL A 292 12.60 -10.82 25.77
CA VAL A 292 13.61 -11.43 24.89
C VAL A 292 13.04 -11.53 23.48
N GLY A 293 13.70 -10.88 22.51
CA GLY A 293 13.26 -10.88 21.12
C GLY A 293 12.08 -9.94 20.85
N PHE A 294 11.80 -9.00 21.76
CA PHE A 294 10.79 -7.96 21.57
C PHE A 294 11.03 -6.74 22.46
N THR A 295 10.40 -5.64 22.14
CA THR A 295 10.37 -4.41 22.92
C THR A 295 8.94 -4.02 23.27
N VAL A 296 8.76 -3.29 24.38
CA VAL A 296 7.45 -2.82 24.84
C VAL A 296 7.51 -1.31 25.02
N PHE A 297 6.51 -0.60 24.54
CA PHE A 297 6.50 0.86 24.62
C PHE A 297 5.08 1.45 24.71
N ASP A 298 5.03 2.68 25.19
CA ASP A 298 3.84 3.53 25.13
C ASP A 298 3.75 4.16 23.74
N PRO A 299 2.64 4.00 22.98
CA PRO A 299 2.46 4.65 21.70
C PRO A 299 2.64 6.18 21.76
N SER A 300 2.40 6.80 22.90
CA SER A 300 2.56 8.25 23.09
C SER A 300 4.02 8.73 23.16
N ASP A 301 5.01 7.83 23.21
CA ASP A 301 6.45 8.17 23.21
C ASP A 301 6.94 8.80 21.90
N LYS A 302 6.06 8.86 20.87
CA LYS A 302 6.31 9.49 19.56
C LYS A 302 7.46 8.89 18.75
N LYS A 303 7.93 7.72 19.12
CA LYS A 303 8.95 7.02 18.33
C LYS A 303 8.40 6.56 16.99
N TYR A 304 7.24 5.93 17.01
CA TYR A 304 6.60 5.35 15.83
C TYR A 304 5.36 6.13 15.39
N TYR A 305 4.53 6.55 16.34
CA TYR A 305 3.32 7.35 16.09
C TYR A 305 3.59 8.81 16.46
N ARG A 306 3.22 9.73 15.57
CA ARG A 306 3.52 11.16 15.76
C ARG A 306 2.41 11.92 16.46
N ASP A 307 1.17 11.54 16.19
CA ASP A 307 -0.03 12.18 16.70
C ASP A 307 -1.17 11.18 16.85
N LEU A 308 -1.59 10.94 18.07
CA LEU A 308 -2.65 9.99 18.42
C LEU A 308 -4.05 10.62 18.48
N SER A 309 -4.21 11.88 18.08
CA SER A 309 -5.45 12.63 18.27
C SER A 309 -6.63 12.13 17.43
N ALA A 310 -6.38 11.47 16.29
CA ALA A 310 -7.45 11.00 15.40
C ALA A 310 -7.93 9.58 15.74
N TYR A 311 -7.04 8.61 15.76
CA TYR A 311 -7.37 7.19 15.94
C TYR A 311 -6.44 6.48 16.95
N GLY A 312 -5.87 7.22 17.91
CA GLY A 312 -4.98 6.66 18.93
C GLY A 312 -5.63 5.54 19.73
N ASP A 313 -6.94 5.64 20.00
CA ASP A 313 -7.68 4.60 20.73
C ASP A 313 -7.67 3.23 20.02
N ARG A 314 -7.50 3.19 18.70
CA ARG A 314 -7.37 1.95 17.91
C ARG A 314 -5.98 1.31 18.05
N ILE A 315 -4.98 2.10 18.42
CA ILE A 315 -3.60 1.61 18.62
C ILE A 315 -3.48 0.88 19.96
N GLY A 316 -4.29 1.27 20.94
CA GLY A 316 -4.27 0.72 22.29
C GLY A 316 -3.32 1.49 23.23
N ASP A 317 -3.19 0.98 24.45
CA ASP A 317 -2.43 1.63 25.52
C ASP A 317 -0.94 1.27 25.51
N VAL A 318 -0.64 0.03 25.12
CA VAL A 318 0.74 -0.52 25.10
C VAL A 318 0.92 -1.33 23.81
N ILE A 319 2.09 -1.19 23.20
CA ILE A 319 2.51 -2.00 22.06
C ILE A 319 3.64 -2.94 22.51
N VAL A 320 3.49 -4.21 22.14
CA VAL A 320 4.56 -5.21 22.20
C VAL A 320 5.02 -5.45 20.76
N LEU A 321 6.25 -5.07 20.43
CA LEU A 321 6.82 -5.13 19.09
C LEU A 321 7.93 -6.17 19.06
N ALA A 322 7.80 -7.18 18.23
CA ALA A 322 8.85 -8.18 18.00
C ALA A 322 10.10 -7.54 17.39
N ASP A 323 11.25 -7.98 17.80
CA ASP A 323 12.51 -7.67 17.14
C ASP A 323 12.54 -8.37 15.75
N LEU A 324 13.33 -7.84 14.82
CA LEU A 324 13.42 -8.42 13.49
C LEU A 324 13.78 -9.91 13.56
N GLY A 325 12.96 -10.74 12.90
CA GLY A 325 13.14 -12.19 12.88
C GLY A 325 12.45 -12.94 14.03
N TYR A 326 11.67 -12.25 14.87
CA TYR A 326 10.78 -12.88 15.88
C TYR A 326 9.32 -12.68 15.49
N TYR A 327 8.43 -13.53 16.03
CA TYR A 327 7.01 -13.51 15.68
C TYR A 327 6.14 -13.97 16.86
N PHE A 328 5.05 -13.25 17.13
CA PHE A 328 4.13 -13.60 18.20
C PHE A 328 3.07 -14.59 17.74
N ILE A 329 2.86 -15.62 18.56
CA ILE A 329 1.76 -16.58 18.46
C ILE A 329 0.90 -16.50 19.71
N GLU A 330 -0.30 -17.05 19.66
CA GLU A 330 -1.23 -17.02 20.79
C GLU A 330 -0.65 -17.73 22.02
N ASN A 331 -0.15 -18.98 21.82
CA ASN A 331 0.37 -19.83 22.90
C ASN A 331 1.30 -20.93 22.35
N GLU A 332 1.98 -21.66 23.22
CA GLU A 332 2.89 -22.75 22.85
C GLU A 332 2.19 -23.91 22.12
N GLU A 333 0.94 -24.24 22.46
CA GLU A 333 0.18 -25.27 21.76
C GLU A 333 -0.02 -24.89 20.27
N TYR A 334 -0.21 -23.61 19.99
CA TYR A 334 -0.33 -23.11 18.63
C TYR A 334 0.97 -23.24 17.82
N ARG A 335 2.14 -23.13 18.47
CA ARG A 335 3.45 -23.41 17.84
C ARG A 335 3.49 -24.83 17.30
N GLU A 336 3.07 -25.82 18.08
CA GLU A 336 3.04 -27.23 17.65
C GLU A 336 2.05 -27.45 16.49
N VAL A 337 0.91 -26.74 16.53
CA VAL A 337 -0.10 -26.80 15.44
C VAL A 337 0.50 -26.22 14.13
N ILE A 338 1.20 -25.09 14.20
CA ILE A 338 1.87 -24.48 13.03
C ILE A 338 2.93 -25.45 12.49
N ALA A 339 3.83 -25.92 13.34
CA ALA A 339 4.90 -26.84 12.93
C ALA A 339 4.34 -28.07 12.22
N ARG A 340 3.30 -28.68 12.76
CA ARG A 340 2.65 -29.86 12.19
C ARG A 340 1.93 -29.55 10.87
N ARG A 341 1.14 -28.47 10.81
CA ARG A 341 0.37 -28.09 9.61
C ARG A 341 1.27 -27.71 8.45
N MET A 342 2.32 -26.98 8.72
CA MET A 342 3.24 -26.46 7.70
C MET A 342 4.41 -27.42 7.44
N ARG A 343 4.48 -28.56 8.11
CA ARG A 343 5.59 -29.52 8.04
C ARG A 343 6.94 -28.84 8.33
N MET A 344 6.93 -27.96 9.31
CA MET A 344 8.12 -27.22 9.76
C MET A 344 8.82 -27.98 10.87
N ASP A 345 10.15 -27.86 10.90
CA ASP A 345 11.01 -28.17 12.04
C ASP A 345 11.65 -26.89 12.58
N GLU A 346 12.45 -27.00 13.61
CA GLU A 346 13.09 -25.84 14.27
C GLU A 346 13.99 -25.01 13.32
N THR A 347 14.43 -25.61 12.21
CA THR A 347 15.28 -24.95 11.20
C THR A 347 14.45 -24.31 10.06
N SER A 348 13.18 -24.61 10.01
CA SER A 348 12.30 -24.08 8.96
C SER A 348 12.08 -22.57 9.14
N VAL A 349 12.13 -21.87 8.01
CA VAL A 349 12.02 -20.41 7.95
C VAL A 349 10.77 -20.03 7.16
N LYS A 350 10.05 -19.04 7.65
CA LYS A 350 8.93 -18.36 6.99
C LYS A 350 9.24 -16.87 6.89
N GLY A 351 8.60 -16.18 5.95
CA GLY A 351 8.69 -14.74 5.89
C GLY A 351 7.55 -14.06 6.64
N THR A 352 7.83 -12.89 7.18
CA THR A 352 6.82 -11.99 7.70
C THR A 352 7.28 -10.53 7.63
N HIS A 353 6.38 -9.64 7.96
CA HIS A 353 6.55 -8.19 7.99
C HIS A 353 5.78 -7.60 9.17
N GLY A 354 5.74 -6.26 9.32
CA GLY A 354 5.06 -5.59 10.44
C GLY A 354 6.02 -5.00 11.48
N TYR A 355 7.32 -5.20 11.30
CA TYR A 355 8.37 -4.67 12.18
C TYR A 355 8.53 -3.15 12.03
N SER A 356 9.53 -2.60 12.73
CA SER A 356 9.91 -1.20 12.57
C SER A 356 10.30 -0.89 11.12
N GLN A 357 9.84 0.24 10.62
CA GLN A 357 10.25 0.79 9.33
C GLN A 357 11.72 1.24 9.30
N GLU A 358 12.42 1.21 10.44
CA GLU A 358 13.86 1.48 10.51
C GLU A 358 14.69 0.33 9.91
N TYR A 359 14.12 -0.88 9.80
CA TYR A 359 14.78 -2.02 9.17
C TYR A 359 14.66 -1.93 7.65
N PRO A 360 15.80 -1.93 6.91
CA PRO A 360 15.75 -1.91 5.44
C PRO A 360 14.98 -3.09 4.84
N GLU A 361 14.95 -4.24 5.53
CA GLU A 361 14.19 -5.42 5.11
C GLU A 361 12.69 -5.15 4.98
N MET A 362 12.19 -4.13 5.68
CA MET A 362 10.79 -3.69 5.60
C MET A 362 10.53 -2.67 4.49
N HIS A 363 11.56 -2.16 3.82
CA HIS A 363 11.39 -1.20 2.75
C HIS A 363 10.87 -1.87 1.47
N GLY A 364 9.94 -1.19 0.82
CA GLY A 364 9.42 -1.53 -0.49
C GLY A 364 10.14 -0.81 -1.63
N ILE A 365 9.49 -0.80 -2.79
CA ILE A 365 9.99 -0.19 -4.02
C ILE A 365 9.18 1.03 -4.44
N PHE A 366 9.81 1.92 -5.20
CA PHE A 366 9.16 2.97 -5.98
C PHE A 366 9.83 3.08 -7.35
N TYR A 367 9.05 2.83 -8.41
CA TYR A 367 9.43 3.04 -9.79
C TYR A 367 8.32 3.80 -10.51
N ALA A 368 8.67 4.71 -11.41
CA ALA A 368 7.67 5.47 -12.12
C ALA A 368 8.14 5.86 -13.52
N GLN A 369 7.29 5.70 -14.54
CA GLN A 369 7.57 6.05 -15.92
C GLN A 369 6.33 6.66 -16.58
N GLY A 370 6.53 7.69 -17.40
CA GLY A 370 5.45 8.33 -18.15
C GLY A 370 5.79 9.74 -18.61
N PRO A 371 4.90 10.37 -19.38
CA PRO A 371 5.17 11.66 -20.02
C PRO A 371 5.37 12.84 -19.05
N GLN A 372 4.84 12.76 -17.82
CA GLN A 372 5.02 13.79 -16.79
C GLN A 372 6.22 13.52 -15.86
N LEU A 373 6.95 12.42 -16.08
CA LEU A 373 8.04 11.97 -15.24
C LEU A 373 9.38 12.10 -15.95
N LYS A 374 10.47 12.30 -15.19
CA LYS A 374 11.81 12.30 -15.73
C LYS A 374 12.23 10.89 -16.12
N SER A 375 13.20 10.79 -17.02
CA SER A 375 13.80 9.52 -17.45
C SER A 375 15.18 9.36 -16.85
N GLY A 376 15.56 8.12 -16.50
CA GLY A 376 16.89 7.76 -16.04
C GLY A 376 17.32 8.44 -14.72
N LEU A 377 16.37 8.69 -13.81
CA LEU A 377 16.63 9.37 -12.54
C LEU A 377 16.49 8.38 -11.36
N THR A 378 17.53 8.27 -10.55
CA THR A 378 17.46 7.63 -9.24
C THR A 378 17.43 8.69 -8.15
N ILE A 379 16.50 8.54 -7.19
CA ILE A 379 16.34 9.43 -6.04
C ILE A 379 16.62 8.68 -4.74
N GLU A 380 16.87 9.42 -3.67
CA GLU A 380 17.01 8.87 -2.33
C GLU A 380 15.72 8.19 -1.86
N SER A 381 15.85 7.34 -0.83
CA SER A 381 14.69 6.73 -0.16
C SER A 381 13.78 7.79 0.43
N PHE A 382 12.47 7.56 0.38
CA PHE A 382 11.48 8.50 0.89
C PHE A 382 10.26 7.77 1.49
N ASP A 383 9.53 8.46 2.38
CA ASP A 383 8.35 7.91 3.06
C ASP A 383 7.18 7.72 2.08
N ASN A 384 6.46 6.62 2.20
CA ASN A 384 5.35 6.26 1.32
C ASN A 384 4.16 7.25 1.33
N ILE A 385 4.02 8.09 2.37
CA ILE A 385 3.04 9.19 2.42
C ILE A 385 3.18 10.18 1.25
N HIS A 386 4.36 10.24 0.62
CA HIS A 386 4.64 11.18 -0.47
C HIS A 386 4.16 10.68 -1.84
N VAL A 387 3.73 9.42 -1.96
CA VAL A 387 3.16 8.89 -3.20
C VAL A 387 1.82 9.56 -3.55
N PHE A 388 0.96 9.78 -2.55
CA PHE A 388 -0.32 10.48 -2.73
C PHE A 388 -0.16 11.88 -3.35
N PRO A 389 0.61 12.83 -2.75
CA PRO A 389 0.76 14.16 -3.31
C PRO A 389 1.49 14.14 -4.67
N LEU A 390 2.35 13.18 -4.94
CA LEU A 390 2.97 13.01 -6.26
C LEU A 390 1.89 12.71 -7.32
N ILE A 391 1.00 11.74 -7.07
CA ILE A 391 -0.08 11.39 -7.98
C ILE A 391 -1.06 12.55 -8.18
N CYS A 392 -1.40 13.27 -7.10
CA CYS A 392 -2.27 14.44 -7.19
C CYS A 392 -1.67 15.60 -8.02
N LYS A 393 -0.35 15.61 -8.21
CA LYS A 393 0.34 16.62 -9.01
C LYS A 393 0.45 16.28 -10.50
N ILE A 394 0.38 15.01 -10.84
CA ILE A 394 0.34 14.49 -12.20
C ILE A 394 -1.03 14.78 -12.82
#